data_7cd2948587655ecdc7e4805fdc7cd14e
#
_entry.id   7cd2948587655ecdc7e4805fdc7cd14e
#
_cell.length_a   1.000
_cell.length_b   1.000
_cell.length_c   1.000
_cell.angle_alpha   90.00
_cell.angle_beta   90.00
_cell.angle_gamma   90.00
#
_symmetry.space_group_name_H-M   'P 1'
#
loop_
_entity.id
_entity.type
_entity.pdbx_description
1 polymer ?
#
loop_
_entity_poly.entity_id
_entity_poly.type
_entity_poly.pdbx_seq_one_letter_code
_entity_poly.pdbx_strand_id
1 'polypeptide(L)'
;DWDHPVSVGRANEQLRLECVAALERQFAHRPDLLAKMTPNYPPGGKRMLRDNGVWGAMLQQPHVKLVSESISHLTADGITTQDGQSHPVDVIVCATGFKSSDFLHPIRIVGRGGRDLHAWWQGDCRAYVGITVPGFPNLFMTGGPNTAVVVNGSAIFSSECQVEYSLKAIKYLIDHQLGALDCRMEPFNAYNIYVDQGNLTKAWGVARTSSWYKNAAGRASQTWPFGLLDYWMLTSEVKFDDYEKLPVNRQSSKAPTSCPA
;
A
#
# COMPACT_ATOMS: atom_id res chain seq x y z
N ASP A 1 16.99 22.55 0.52
CA ASP A 1 16.05 22.01 -0.47
C ASP A 1 16.81 21.07 -1.41
N TRP A 2 16.31 19.85 -1.62
CA TRP A 2 16.90 18.85 -2.51
C TRP A 2 16.13 18.85 -3.83
N ASP A 3 16.73 19.45 -4.85
CA ASP A 3 16.16 19.51 -6.19
C ASP A 3 16.94 18.60 -7.15
N HIS A 4 16.51 17.33 -7.22
CA HIS A 4 17.06 16.35 -8.16
C HIS A 4 15.92 15.52 -8.76
N PRO A 5 15.88 15.30 -10.09
CA PRO A 5 14.72 14.71 -10.74
C PRO A 5 14.46 13.24 -10.35
N VAL A 6 15.50 12.49 -9.99
CA VAL A 6 15.43 11.04 -9.73
C VAL A 6 15.99 10.63 -8.37
N SER A 7 16.05 11.55 -7.41
CA SER A 7 16.38 11.24 -6.00
C SER A 7 15.68 12.20 -5.05
N VAL A 8 15.55 11.83 -3.76
CA VAL A 8 14.83 12.61 -2.73
C VAL A 8 15.73 13.05 -1.57
N GLY A 9 17.03 12.97 -1.73
CA GLY A 9 18.00 13.37 -0.72
C GLY A 9 19.37 12.72 -0.93
N ARG A 10 20.38 13.14 -0.20
CA ARG A 10 21.79 12.69 -0.39
C ARG A 10 21.95 11.18 -0.28
N ALA A 11 21.36 10.56 0.75
CA ALA A 11 21.42 9.10 0.94
C ALA A 11 20.70 8.35 -0.19
N ASN A 12 19.58 8.87 -0.67
CA ASN A 12 18.84 8.29 -1.78
C ASN A 12 19.61 8.43 -3.10
N GLU A 13 20.31 9.56 -3.30
CA GLU A 13 21.19 9.75 -4.48
C GLU A 13 22.39 8.79 -4.44
N GLN A 14 23.01 8.61 -3.29
CA GLN A 14 24.09 7.62 -3.15
C GLN A 14 23.61 6.22 -3.54
N LEU A 15 22.45 5.79 -3.02
CA LEU A 15 21.86 4.51 -3.38
C LEU A 15 21.55 4.44 -4.89
N ARG A 16 21.07 5.54 -5.50
CA ARG A 16 20.82 5.59 -6.94
C ARG A 16 22.09 5.35 -7.74
N LEU A 17 23.18 6.02 -7.37
CA LEU A 17 24.48 5.85 -8.05
C LEU A 17 24.99 4.42 -7.95
N GLU A 18 24.86 3.79 -6.80
CA GLU A 18 25.24 2.39 -6.60
C GLU A 18 24.38 1.43 -7.45
N CYS A 19 23.06 1.67 -7.53
CA CYS A 19 22.15 0.90 -8.39
C CYS A 19 22.49 1.08 -9.87
N VAL A 20 22.73 2.32 -10.32
CA VAL A 20 23.11 2.60 -11.71
C VAL A 20 24.44 1.90 -12.06
N ALA A 21 25.46 2.03 -11.22
CA ALA A 21 26.74 1.35 -11.43
C ALA A 21 26.59 -0.19 -11.50
N ALA A 22 25.65 -0.77 -10.75
CA ALA A 22 25.33 -2.19 -10.85
C ALA A 22 24.71 -2.55 -12.21
N LEU A 23 23.76 -1.75 -12.70
CA LEU A 23 23.14 -1.92 -14.02
C LEU A 23 24.18 -1.75 -15.15
N GLU A 24 25.06 -0.77 -15.06
CA GLU A 24 26.13 -0.56 -16.04
C GLU A 24 27.06 -1.79 -16.13
N ARG A 25 27.41 -2.39 -15.01
CA ARG A 25 28.20 -3.66 -15.02
C ARG A 25 27.40 -4.81 -15.62
N GLN A 26 26.11 -4.92 -15.29
CA GLN A 26 25.25 -6.02 -15.74
C GLN A 26 24.96 -5.95 -17.25
N PHE A 27 24.81 -4.75 -17.79
CA PHE A 27 24.48 -4.52 -19.21
C PHE A 27 25.62 -3.87 -20.00
N ALA A 28 26.90 -4.08 -19.61
CA ALA A 28 28.05 -3.45 -20.21
C ALA A 28 28.14 -3.60 -21.75
N HIS A 29 27.63 -4.71 -22.29
CA HIS A 29 27.62 -5.00 -23.73
C HIS A 29 26.25 -4.79 -24.40
N ARG A 30 25.27 -4.26 -23.64
CA ARG A 30 23.89 -4.05 -24.11
C ARG A 30 23.39 -2.65 -23.73
N PRO A 31 23.94 -1.59 -24.34
CA PRO A 31 23.55 -0.21 -24.04
C PRO A 31 22.06 0.07 -24.34
N ASP A 32 21.46 -0.67 -25.27
CA ASP A 32 20.04 -0.64 -25.58
C ASP A 32 19.18 -1.10 -24.38
N LEU A 33 19.59 -2.17 -23.69
CA LEU A 33 18.93 -2.63 -22.48
C LEU A 33 19.23 -1.73 -21.29
N LEU A 34 20.47 -1.26 -21.13
CA LEU A 34 20.86 -0.35 -20.07
C LEU A 34 19.95 0.89 -20.05
N ALA A 35 19.73 1.51 -21.21
CA ALA A 35 18.88 2.69 -21.34
C ALA A 35 17.43 2.42 -20.90
N LYS A 36 16.89 1.24 -21.23
CA LYS A 36 15.52 0.83 -20.85
C LYS A 36 15.41 0.41 -19.39
N MET A 37 16.47 -0.16 -18.83
CA MET A 37 16.50 -0.69 -17.46
C MET A 37 16.88 0.35 -16.41
N THR A 38 17.46 1.49 -16.80
CA THR A 38 17.80 2.57 -15.86
C THR A 38 16.53 3.35 -15.47
N PRO A 39 16.11 3.31 -14.19
CA PRO A 39 14.89 3.98 -13.77
C PRO A 39 14.99 5.50 -13.84
N ASN A 40 13.88 6.15 -14.21
CA ASN A 40 13.71 7.60 -14.20
C ASN A 40 12.99 8.13 -12.95
N TYR A 41 13.02 7.36 -11.84
CA TYR A 41 12.40 7.67 -10.57
C TYR A 41 13.33 7.33 -9.41
N PRO A 42 13.12 7.91 -8.19
CA PRO A 42 13.97 7.68 -7.04
C PRO A 42 14.00 6.20 -6.59
N PRO A 43 15.15 5.65 -6.17
CA PRO A 43 15.20 4.35 -5.50
C PRO A 43 14.21 4.27 -4.33
N GLY A 44 13.50 3.15 -4.23
CA GLY A 44 12.42 2.98 -3.25
C GLY A 44 11.09 3.64 -3.66
N GLY A 45 11.03 4.37 -4.75
CA GLY A 45 9.77 4.88 -5.31
C GLY A 45 8.81 3.77 -5.75
N LYS A 46 9.38 2.65 -6.19
CA LYS A 46 8.68 1.38 -6.44
C LYS A 46 9.34 0.28 -5.61
N ARG A 47 8.70 -0.89 -5.52
CA ARG A 47 9.26 -2.03 -4.81
C ARG A 47 10.64 -2.38 -5.39
N MET A 48 11.67 -2.28 -4.57
CA MET A 48 13.00 -2.77 -4.93
C MET A 48 13.02 -4.28 -4.77
N LEU A 49 13.22 -5.00 -5.86
CA LEU A 49 13.34 -6.45 -5.84
C LEU A 49 14.79 -6.83 -5.62
N ARG A 50 15.00 -7.90 -4.86
CA ARG A 50 16.32 -8.54 -4.80
C ARG A 50 16.48 -9.39 -6.06
N ASP A 51 17.55 -9.13 -6.80
CA ASP A 51 17.95 -9.90 -7.96
C ASP A 51 19.39 -10.42 -7.75
N ASN A 52 19.59 -11.69 -8.03
CA ASN A 52 20.90 -12.33 -8.04
C ASN A 52 21.52 -12.37 -9.45
N GLY A 53 21.12 -11.47 -10.33
CA GLY A 53 21.57 -11.36 -11.72
C GLY A 53 20.75 -12.17 -12.73
N VAL A 54 19.78 -12.96 -12.27
CA VAL A 54 18.94 -13.81 -13.16
C VAL A 54 18.09 -12.95 -14.10
N TRP A 55 17.49 -11.86 -13.63
CA TRP A 55 16.68 -10.98 -14.46
C TRP A 55 17.47 -10.37 -15.62
N GLY A 56 18.65 -9.79 -15.33
CA GLY A 56 19.48 -9.21 -16.37
C GLY A 56 20.06 -10.24 -17.31
N ALA A 57 20.43 -11.43 -16.82
CA ALA A 57 20.88 -12.54 -17.66
C ALA A 57 19.77 -13.03 -18.60
N MET A 58 18.54 -13.14 -18.11
CA MET A 58 17.35 -13.52 -18.90
C MET A 58 17.08 -12.52 -20.01
N LEU A 59 17.10 -11.21 -19.72
CA LEU A 59 16.88 -10.16 -20.73
C LEU A 59 17.94 -10.14 -21.85
N GLN A 60 19.12 -10.68 -21.61
CA GLN A 60 20.22 -10.74 -22.58
C GLN A 60 20.17 -12.00 -23.45
N GLN A 61 19.22 -12.92 -23.23
CA GLN A 61 19.09 -14.10 -24.06
C GLN A 61 18.62 -13.72 -25.47
N PRO A 62 19.13 -14.39 -26.52
CA PRO A 62 18.82 -14.07 -27.92
C PRO A 62 17.32 -14.14 -28.28
N HIS A 63 16.56 -14.98 -27.58
CA HIS A 63 15.12 -15.20 -27.79
C HIS A 63 14.24 -14.31 -26.93
N VAL A 64 14.82 -13.46 -26.06
CA VAL A 64 14.07 -12.54 -25.19
C VAL A 64 14.13 -11.13 -25.78
N LYS A 65 12.96 -10.52 -25.96
CA LYS A 65 12.83 -9.14 -26.43
C LYS A 65 12.13 -8.30 -25.35
N LEU A 66 12.81 -7.25 -24.88
CA LEU A 66 12.21 -6.25 -24.00
C LEU A 66 11.49 -5.19 -24.85
N VAL A 67 10.17 -5.12 -24.73
CA VAL A 67 9.35 -4.07 -25.34
C VAL A 67 8.91 -3.13 -24.22
N SER A 68 9.26 -1.85 -24.32
CA SER A 68 8.93 -0.78 -23.34
C SER A 68 7.82 0.13 -23.83
N GLU A 69 7.41 0.00 -25.08
CA GLU A 69 6.30 0.76 -25.66
C GLU A 69 4.96 0.35 -25.02
N SER A 70 4.09 1.33 -24.82
CA SER A 70 2.77 1.05 -24.27
C SER A 70 1.94 0.18 -25.20
N ILE A 71 1.19 -0.75 -24.64
CA ILE A 71 0.24 -1.59 -25.37
C ILE A 71 -0.92 -0.70 -25.85
N SER A 72 -1.24 -0.78 -27.14
CA SER A 72 -2.39 -0.11 -27.74
C SER A 72 -3.64 -0.99 -27.60
N HIS A 73 -3.56 -2.21 -28.13
CA HIS A 73 -4.66 -3.18 -28.08
C HIS A 73 -4.17 -4.60 -28.33
N LEU A 74 -5.03 -5.57 -28.02
CA LEU A 74 -4.82 -6.98 -28.36
C LEU A 74 -5.46 -7.28 -29.72
N THR A 75 -4.81 -8.15 -30.49
CA THR A 75 -5.33 -8.68 -31.75
C THR A 75 -5.60 -10.19 -31.61
N ALA A 76 -6.16 -10.81 -32.64
CA ALA A 76 -6.33 -12.28 -32.68
C ALA A 76 -4.98 -13.02 -32.62
N ASP A 77 -3.92 -12.39 -33.12
CA ASP A 77 -2.61 -13.03 -33.33
C ASP A 77 -1.56 -12.50 -32.33
N GLY A 78 -1.91 -11.53 -31.44
CA GLY A 78 -0.91 -10.98 -30.52
C GLY A 78 -1.24 -9.61 -29.96
N ILE A 79 -0.20 -8.78 -29.84
CA ILE A 79 -0.25 -7.46 -29.20
C ILE A 79 0.23 -6.39 -30.18
N THR A 80 -0.49 -5.26 -30.26
CA THR A 80 -0.02 -4.05 -30.97
C THR A 80 0.36 -2.98 -29.96
N THR A 81 1.54 -2.38 -30.13
CA THR A 81 2.03 -1.25 -29.32
C THR A 81 1.64 0.09 -29.93
N GLN A 82 1.76 1.18 -29.14
CA GLN A 82 1.33 2.52 -29.58
C GLN A 82 2.16 3.09 -30.73
N ASP A 83 3.38 2.59 -30.94
CA ASP A 83 4.22 2.89 -32.12
C ASP A 83 3.78 2.14 -33.39
N GLY A 84 2.69 1.39 -33.32
CA GLY A 84 2.12 0.64 -34.43
C GLY A 84 2.80 -0.72 -34.72
N GLN A 85 3.79 -1.15 -33.89
CA GLN A 85 4.41 -2.44 -34.07
C GLN A 85 3.47 -3.56 -33.62
N SER A 86 3.42 -4.65 -34.42
CA SER A 86 2.71 -5.88 -34.07
C SER A 86 3.70 -6.90 -33.49
N HIS A 87 3.30 -7.54 -32.40
CA HIS A 87 4.06 -8.59 -31.71
C HIS A 87 3.21 -9.86 -31.70
N PRO A 88 3.38 -10.74 -32.70
CA PRO A 88 2.66 -12.02 -32.71
C PRO A 88 3.12 -12.90 -31.57
N VAL A 89 2.15 -13.52 -30.87
CA VAL A 89 2.39 -14.43 -29.74
C VAL A 89 1.30 -15.48 -29.65
N ASP A 90 1.65 -16.69 -29.20
CA ASP A 90 0.72 -17.80 -28.99
C ASP A 90 0.05 -17.71 -27.58
N VAL A 91 0.73 -17.09 -26.61
CA VAL A 91 0.27 -16.99 -25.22
C VAL A 91 0.56 -15.61 -24.66
N ILE A 92 -0.43 -15.03 -23.99
CA ILE A 92 -0.28 -13.77 -23.23
C ILE A 92 -0.43 -14.07 -21.74
N VAL A 93 0.61 -13.75 -20.96
CA VAL A 93 0.59 -13.86 -19.51
C VAL A 93 0.32 -12.48 -18.90
N CYS A 94 -0.86 -12.31 -18.29
CA CYS A 94 -1.24 -11.07 -17.62
C CYS A 94 -0.59 -10.97 -16.23
N ALA A 95 0.54 -10.28 -16.14
CA ALA A 95 1.25 -10.00 -14.88
C ALA A 95 1.02 -8.53 -14.44
N THR A 96 -0.21 -8.02 -14.57
CA THR A 96 -0.58 -6.60 -14.40
C THR A 96 -0.66 -6.13 -12.95
N GLY A 97 -0.49 -7.05 -11.98
CA GLY A 97 -0.50 -6.76 -10.55
C GLY A 97 -1.89 -6.72 -9.92
N PHE A 98 -1.93 -6.36 -8.64
CA PHE A 98 -3.16 -6.27 -7.86
C PHE A 98 -3.65 -4.82 -7.76
N LYS A 99 -4.95 -4.65 -7.49
CA LYS A 99 -5.55 -3.38 -7.07
C LYS A 99 -5.23 -3.12 -5.59
N SER A 100 -3.98 -2.84 -5.32
CA SER A 100 -3.41 -2.82 -3.97
C SER A 100 -3.96 -1.70 -3.07
N SER A 101 -4.62 -0.69 -3.63
CA SER A 101 -5.28 0.39 -2.89
C SER A 101 -6.74 0.07 -2.53
N ASP A 102 -7.31 -1.04 -3.03
CA ASP A 102 -8.67 -1.45 -2.75
C ASP A 102 -8.72 -2.34 -1.50
N PHE A 103 -8.41 -1.75 -0.33
CA PHE A 103 -8.40 -2.46 0.95
C PHE A 103 -9.74 -3.14 1.24
N LEU A 104 -9.67 -4.38 1.75
CA LEU A 104 -10.81 -5.21 2.16
C LEU A 104 -11.78 -5.58 1.03
N HIS A 105 -11.54 -5.16 -0.22
CA HIS A 105 -12.36 -5.56 -1.34
C HIS A 105 -12.16 -7.08 -1.66
N PRO A 106 -13.23 -7.86 -1.95
CA PRO A 106 -14.63 -7.46 -2.18
C PRO A 106 -15.56 -7.58 -0.96
N ILE A 107 -15.02 -7.60 0.27
CA ILE A 107 -15.82 -7.77 1.49
C ILE A 107 -16.70 -6.52 1.69
N ARG A 108 -18.02 -6.71 1.76
CA ARG A 108 -18.95 -5.63 2.09
C ARG A 108 -18.95 -5.40 3.61
N ILE A 109 -18.61 -4.19 4.04
CA ILE A 109 -18.58 -3.79 5.45
C ILE A 109 -19.55 -2.62 5.63
N VAL A 110 -20.51 -2.81 6.55
CA VAL A 110 -21.56 -1.82 6.84
C VAL A 110 -21.38 -1.33 8.27
N GLY A 111 -21.21 -0.02 8.43
CA GLY A 111 -21.07 0.68 9.70
C GLY A 111 -22.40 1.26 10.22
N ARG A 112 -22.26 2.21 11.14
CA ARG A 112 -23.40 2.92 11.76
C ARG A 112 -24.26 3.62 10.71
N GLY A 113 -25.58 3.53 10.90
CA GLY A 113 -26.53 4.15 9.99
C GLY A 113 -26.56 3.55 8.58
N GLY A 114 -26.05 2.32 8.40
CA GLY A 114 -26.05 1.66 7.09
C GLY A 114 -24.92 2.14 6.16
N ARG A 115 -23.92 2.86 6.68
CA ARG A 115 -22.79 3.38 5.89
C ARG A 115 -21.94 2.23 5.33
N ASP A 116 -21.80 2.17 4.01
CA ASP A 116 -20.89 1.25 3.34
C ASP A 116 -19.46 1.80 3.38
N LEU A 117 -18.45 0.95 3.74
CA LEU A 117 -17.07 1.36 3.93
C LEU A 117 -16.40 1.81 2.63
N HIS A 118 -16.63 1.08 1.54
CA HIS A 118 -16.01 1.42 0.25
C HIS A 118 -16.62 2.69 -0.34
N ALA A 119 -17.94 2.87 -0.19
CA ALA A 119 -18.61 4.10 -0.58
C ALA A 119 -18.14 5.30 0.26
N TRP A 120 -17.81 5.09 1.55
CA TRP A 120 -17.27 6.15 2.40
C TRP A 120 -15.85 6.52 2.03
N TRP A 121 -14.98 5.54 1.72
CA TRP A 121 -13.60 5.77 1.30
C TRP A 121 -13.47 6.39 -0.10
N GLN A 122 -14.40 6.12 -1.02
CA GLN A 122 -14.39 6.62 -2.41
C GLN A 122 -13.04 6.41 -3.12
N GLY A 123 -12.38 5.26 -2.85
CA GLY A 123 -11.06 4.94 -3.42
C GLY A 123 -9.87 5.57 -2.70
N ASP A 124 -10.10 6.40 -1.66
CA ASP A 124 -9.03 6.93 -0.79
C ASP A 124 -9.10 6.31 0.61
N CYS A 125 -8.71 5.04 0.68
CA CYS A 125 -8.74 4.27 1.91
C CYS A 125 -7.87 4.90 3.00
N ARG A 126 -8.48 5.19 4.15
CA ARG A 126 -7.86 5.81 5.34
C ARG A 126 -8.32 5.09 6.60
N ALA A 127 -7.44 5.04 7.61
CA ALA A 127 -7.76 4.50 8.93
C ALA A 127 -6.98 5.27 10.00
N TYR A 128 -7.48 5.27 11.24
CA TYR A 128 -6.73 5.74 12.40
C TYR A 128 -5.74 4.65 12.81
N VAL A 129 -4.48 4.99 12.94
CA VAL A 129 -3.31 4.13 13.16
C VAL A 129 -3.26 2.89 12.23
N GLY A 130 -3.96 2.97 11.07
CA GLY A 130 -4.09 1.84 10.14
C GLY A 130 -5.03 0.73 10.62
N ILE A 131 -5.78 0.94 11.71
CA ILE A 131 -6.54 -0.12 12.41
C ILE A 131 -8.04 0.16 12.40
N THR A 132 -8.48 1.38 12.73
CA THR A 132 -9.91 1.68 12.92
C THR A 132 -10.40 2.80 12.02
N VAL A 133 -11.73 2.83 11.76
CA VAL A 133 -12.36 3.80 10.86
C VAL A 133 -13.58 4.42 11.54
N PRO A 134 -13.75 5.75 11.52
CA PRO A 134 -14.90 6.43 12.11
C PRO A 134 -16.24 6.00 11.50
N GLY A 135 -17.19 5.68 12.35
CA GLY A 135 -18.51 5.19 11.94
C GLY A 135 -18.57 3.68 11.68
N PHE A 136 -17.45 2.97 11.94
CA PHE A 136 -17.36 1.51 11.85
C PHE A 136 -16.87 0.93 13.19
N PRO A 137 -17.73 0.99 14.23
CA PRO A 137 -17.37 0.56 15.57
C PRO A 137 -16.95 -0.90 15.60
N ASN A 138 -15.94 -1.23 16.41
CA ASN A 138 -15.36 -2.56 16.57
C ASN A 138 -14.78 -3.17 15.27
N LEU A 139 -14.59 -2.39 14.21
CA LEU A 139 -13.82 -2.79 13.06
C LEU A 139 -12.33 -2.58 13.36
N PHE A 140 -11.59 -3.67 13.56
CA PHE A 140 -10.15 -3.67 13.74
C PHE A 140 -9.50 -4.34 12.54
N MET A 141 -8.66 -3.62 11.82
CA MET A 141 -7.95 -4.10 10.63
C MET A 141 -6.52 -4.47 10.98
N THR A 142 -6.02 -5.57 10.41
CA THR A 142 -4.60 -5.88 10.35
C THR A 142 -4.11 -5.70 8.92
N GLY A 143 -3.00 -4.97 8.73
CA GLY A 143 -2.53 -4.61 7.40
C GLY A 143 -3.40 -3.55 6.70
N GLY A 144 -4.04 -2.67 7.45
CA GLY A 144 -4.88 -1.61 6.90
C GLY A 144 -4.09 -0.46 6.23
N PRO A 145 -4.78 0.61 5.81
CA PRO A 145 -4.16 1.74 5.12
C PRO A 145 -2.96 2.33 5.88
N ASN A 146 -1.90 2.64 5.13
CA ASN A 146 -0.67 3.25 5.63
C ASN A 146 0.08 2.44 6.71
N THR A 147 0.08 1.11 6.60
CA THR A 147 0.82 0.22 7.51
C THR A 147 1.91 -0.61 6.83
N ALA A 148 1.98 -0.58 5.49
CA ALA A 148 2.97 -1.34 4.75
C ALA A 148 4.38 -0.76 4.90
N VAL A 149 5.36 -1.63 5.14
CA VAL A 149 6.77 -1.30 5.25
C VAL A 149 7.45 -1.48 3.89
N VAL A 150 8.09 -0.42 3.38
CA VAL A 150 8.77 -0.46 2.08
C VAL A 150 10.20 -0.98 2.21
N VAL A 151 10.93 -0.51 3.22
CA VAL A 151 12.33 -0.84 3.47
C VAL A 151 12.59 -1.03 4.96
N ASN A 152 13.62 -1.81 5.29
CA ASN A 152 14.18 -1.96 6.65
C ASN A 152 13.14 -2.34 7.71
N GLY A 153 12.29 -3.31 7.42
CA GLY A 153 11.32 -3.74 8.41
C GLY A 153 10.61 -5.05 8.07
N SER A 154 9.83 -5.50 9.04
CA SER A 154 9.00 -6.70 8.93
C SER A 154 7.52 -6.32 8.94
N ALA A 155 6.78 -6.77 7.93
CA ALA A 155 5.32 -6.66 7.92
C ALA A 155 4.67 -7.45 9.07
N ILE A 156 5.32 -8.54 9.51
CA ILE A 156 4.86 -9.34 10.67
C ILE A 156 4.89 -8.49 11.94
N PHE A 157 5.97 -7.75 12.17
CA PHE A 157 6.07 -6.86 13.34
C PHE A 157 4.95 -5.82 13.38
N SER A 158 4.65 -5.18 12.25
CA SER A 158 3.52 -4.23 12.17
C SER A 158 2.19 -4.91 12.46
N SER A 159 2.01 -6.15 11.98
CA SER A 159 0.80 -6.93 12.23
C SER A 159 0.67 -7.31 13.72
N GLU A 160 1.77 -7.69 14.39
CA GLU A 160 1.79 -7.97 15.83
C GLU A 160 1.39 -6.73 16.64
N CYS A 161 1.92 -5.54 16.29
CA CYS A 161 1.51 -4.27 16.92
C CYS A 161 0.00 -4.01 16.77
N GLN A 162 -0.55 -4.28 15.59
CA GLN A 162 -1.98 -4.07 15.31
C GLN A 162 -2.87 -5.07 16.05
N VAL A 163 -2.45 -6.31 16.14
CA VAL A 163 -3.16 -7.35 16.90
C VAL A 163 -3.14 -7.01 18.40
N GLU A 164 -1.98 -6.63 18.95
CA GLU A 164 -1.87 -6.22 20.34
C GLU A 164 -2.76 -5.00 20.66
N TYR A 165 -2.75 -3.99 19.81
CA TYR A 165 -3.64 -2.84 19.94
C TYR A 165 -5.11 -3.26 19.96
N SER A 166 -5.51 -4.11 19.04
CA SER A 166 -6.88 -4.63 18.93
C SER A 166 -7.29 -5.43 20.16
N LEU A 167 -6.39 -6.29 20.67
CA LEU A 167 -6.63 -7.07 21.90
C LEU A 167 -6.81 -6.17 23.13
N LYS A 168 -6.00 -5.10 23.25
CA LYS A 168 -6.16 -4.10 24.33
C LYS A 168 -7.51 -3.38 24.23
N ALA A 169 -7.93 -3.01 23.01
CA ALA A 169 -9.22 -2.40 22.78
C ALA A 169 -10.39 -3.34 23.11
N ILE A 170 -10.32 -4.60 22.70
CA ILE A 170 -11.33 -5.62 23.02
C ILE A 170 -11.38 -5.89 24.52
N LYS A 171 -10.21 -6.04 25.18
CA LYS A 171 -10.16 -6.20 26.63
C LYS A 171 -10.81 -5.05 27.37
N TYR A 172 -10.54 -3.80 26.95
CA TYR A 172 -11.16 -2.62 27.52
C TYR A 172 -12.69 -2.64 27.39
N LEU A 173 -13.23 -3.05 26.23
CA LEU A 173 -14.67 -3.23 26.04
C LEU A 173 -15.28 -4.20 27.05
N ILE A 174 -14.62 -5.33 27.27
CA ILE A 174 -15.07 -6.37 28.20
C ILE A 174 -15.01 -5.86 29.64
N ASP A 175 -13.87 -5.33 30.07
CA ASP A 175 -13.64 -4.86 31.44
C ASP A 175 -14.61 -3.74 31.85
N HIS A 176 -15.00 -2.89 30.89
CA HIS A 176 -15.90 -1.74 31.14
C HIS A 176 -17.34 -1.99 30.72
N GLN A 177 -17.69 -3.22 30.31
CA GLN A 177 -19.03 -3.61 29.85
C GLN A 177 -19.57 -2.68 28.77
N LEU A 178 -18.72 -2.27 27.82
CA LEU A 178 -19.10 -1.43 26.69
C LEU A 178 -19.51 -2.29 25.48
N GLY A 179 -20.39 -1.74 24.64
CA GLY A 179 -20.84 -2.41 23.42
C GLY A 179 -19.88 -2.20 22.25
N ALA A 180 -19.30 -1.01 22.13
CA ALA A 180 -18.38 -0.73 21.05
C ALA A 180 -17.47 0.47 21.33
N LEU A 181 -16.35 0.49 20.60
CA LEU A 181 -15.47 1.64 20.41
C LEU A 181 -15.59 2.12 18.98
N ASP A 182 -15.91 3.39 18.78
CA ASP A 182 -15.97 4.04 17.46
C ASP A 182 -14.93 5.15 17.42
N CYS A 183 -14.02 5.12 16.46
CA CYS A 183 -12.96 6.11 16.33
C CYS A 183 -13.55 7.49 16.06
N ARG A 184 -13.06 8.52 16.77
CA ARG A 184 -13.49 9.90 16.53
C ARG A 184 -12.87 10.47 15.26
N MET A 185 -13.58 11.37 14.58
CA MET A 185 -13.10 12.02 13.36
C MET A 185 -11.87 12.91 13.57
N GLU A 186 -11.77 13.56 14.73
CA GLU A 186 -10.66 14.49 15.02
C GLU A 186 -9.29 13.77 15.05
N PRO A 187 -9.07 12.75 15.90
CA PRO A 187 -7.81 12.00 15.91
C PRO A 187 -7.56 11.25 14.58
N PHE A 188 -8.60 10.75 13.92
CA PHE A 188 -8.50 10.15 12.60
C PHE A 188 -7.94 11.14 11.57
N ASN A 189 -8.47 12.36 11.51
CA ASN A 189 -8.00 13.38 10.58
C ASN A 189 -6.57 13.82 10.89
N ALA A 190 -6.25 14.10 12.17
CA ALA A 190 -4.92 14.50 12.59
C ALA A 190 -3.85 13.44 12.25
N TYR A 191 -4.16 12.17 12.50
CA TYR A 191 -3.28 11.05 12.15
C TYR A 191 -3.05 10.96 10.64
N ASN A 192 -4.10 11.04 9.83
CA ASN A 192 -3.97 10.90 8.38
C ASN A 192 -3.19 12.08 7.77
N ILE A 193 -3.35 13.31 8.29
CA ILE A 193 -2.52 14.46 7.88
C ILE A 193 -1.04 14.21 8.21
N TYR A 194 -0.75 13.73 9.42
CA TYR A 194 0.62 13.42 9.85
C TYR A 194 1.28 12.37 8.94
N VAL A 195 0.57 11.30 8.61
CA VAL A 195 1.08 10.23 7.75
C VAL A 195 1.25 10.71 6.30
N ASP A 196 0.30 11.49 5.79
CA ASP A 196 0.38 12.05 4.44
C ASP A 196 1.59 12.98 4.30
N GLN A 197 1.83 13.87 5.27
CA GLN A 197 3.01 14.74 5.30
C GLN A 197 4.32 13.93 5.32
N GLY A 198 4.36 12.87 6.13
CA GLY A 198 5.50 11.95 6.17
C GLY A 198 5.75 11.28 4.82
N ASN A 199 4.70 10.82 4.15
CA ASN A 199 4.82 10.17 2.84
C ASN A 199 5.32 11.12 1.74
N LEU A 200 4.94 12.39 1.75
CA LEU A 200 5.40 13.37 0.75
C LEU A 200 6.93 13.56 0.72
N THR A 201 7.61 13.23 1.80
CA THR A 201 9.09 13.30 1.88
C THR A 201 9.81 12.04 1.38
N LYS A 202 9.07 11.01 1.01
CA LYS A 202 9.62 9.69 0.64
C LYS A 202 9.63 9.49 -0.88
N ALA A 203 10.54 8.63 -1.35
CA ALA A 203 10.67 8.29 -2.76
C ALA A 203 9.34 7.82 -3.40
N TRP A 204 8.53 7.08 -2.66
CA TRP A 204 7.22 6.59 -3.10
C TRP A 204 6.10 7.63 -3.03
N GLY A 205 6.28 8.68 -2.22
CA GLY A 205 5.26 9.70 -1.99
C GLY A 205 5.38 10.92 -2.90
N VAL A 206 6.60 11.26 -3.37
CA VAL A 206 6.80 12.45 -4.22
C VAL A 206 5.98 12.40 -5.50
N ALA A 207 5.46 13.56 -5.94
CA ALA A 207 4.51 13.65 -7.05
C ALA A 207 5.00 13.00 -8.35
N ARG A 208 6.30 13.09 -8.64
CA ARG A 208 6.94 12.55 -9.85
C ARG A 208 7.06 11.03 -9.89
N THR A 209 6.76 10.32 -8.80
CA THR A 209 6.82 8.85 -8.76
C THR A 209 5.42 8.26 -8.98
N SER A 210 5.24 7.53 -10.08
CA SER A 210 4.11 6.62 -10.25
C SER A 210 4.42 5.29 -9.61
N SER A 211 3.55 4.80 -8.72
CA SER A 211 3.79 3.59 -7.94
C SER A 211 2.49 2.93 -7.53
N TRP A 212 2.50 1.60 -7.38
CA TRP A 212 1.39 0.82 -6.82
C TRP A 212 1.13 1.13 -5.33
N TYR A 213 2.04 1.86 -4.67
CA TYR A 213 1.82 2.39 -3.32
C TYR A 213 0.81 3.55 -3.28
N LYS A 214 0.48 4.12 -4.45
CA LYS A 214 -0.43 5.24 -4.59
C LYS A 214 -1.80 4.78 -5.10
N ASN A 215 -2.84 5.41 -4.59
CA ASN A 215 -4.18 5.28 -5.13
C ASN A 215 -4.36 6.11 -6.43
N ALA A 216 -5.53 6.04 -7.04
CA ALA A 216 -5.84 6.76 -8.27
C ALA A 216 -5.72 8.29 -8.15
N ALA A 217 -5.89 8.85 -6.94
CA ALA A 217 -5.68 10.28 -6.65
C ALA A 217 -4.20 10.65 -6.43
N GLY A 218 -3.28 9.69 -6.52
CA GLY A 218 -1.84 9.92 -6.34
C GLY A 218 -1.38 9.98 -4.88
N ARG A 219 -2.26 9.68 -3.91
CA ARG A 219 -1.90 9.59 -2.49
C ARG A 219 -1.22 8.25 -2.20
N ALA A 220 -0.14 8.26 -1.41
CA ALA A 220 0.49 7.04 -0.90
C ALA A 220 -0.39 6.43 0.21
N SER A 221 -1.32 5.54 -0.18
CA SER A 221 -2.36 4.98 0.69
C SER A 221 -1.93 3.72 1.44
N GLN A 222 -0.80 3.12 1.08
CA GLN A 222 -0.39 1.83 1.64
C GLN A 222 0.73 1.93 2.68
N THR A 223 1.64 2.89 2.50
CA THR A 223 2.94 2.89 3.15
C THR A 223 2.96 3.68 4.45
N TRP A 224 3.61 3.10 5.48
CA TRP A 224 4.02 3.79 6.69
C TRP A 224 5.34 4.54 6.42
N PRO A 225 5.39 5.87 6.60
CA PRO A 225 6.56 6.66 6.20
C PRO A 225 7.65 6.80 7.26
N PHE A 226 7.44 6.31 8.47
CA PHE A 226 8.34 6.47 9.60
C PHE A 226 8.99 5.13 9.99
N GLY A 227 9.75 5.11 11.10
CA GLY A 227 10.39 3.91 11.61
C GLY A 227 9.39 2.91 12.22
N LEU A 228 9.81 1.65 12.38
CA LEU A 228 9.00 0.63 13.06
C LEU A 228 8.84 0.94 14.54
N LEU A 229 9.86 1.51 15.19
CA LEU A 229 9.78 1.94 16.59
C LEU A 229 8.71 3.03 16.76
N ASP A 230 8.61 3.97 15.82
CA ASP A 230 7.57 5.01 15.84
C ASP A 230 6.17 4.39 15.74
N TYR A 231 6.01 3.35 14.90
CA TYR A 231 4.74 2.64 14.78
C TYR A 231 4.40 1.86 16.07
N TRP A 232 5.37 1.18 16.65
CA TRP A 232 5.20 0.48 17.93
C TRP A 232 4.83 1.46 19.05
N MET A 233 5.55 2.58 19.21
CA MET A 233 5.22 3.59 20.21
C MET A 233 3.79 4.16 20.04
N LEU A 234 3.36 4.33 18.78
CA LEU A 234 2.03 4.82 18.46
C LEU A 234 0.93 3.82 18.79
N THR A 235 1.21 2.51 18.68
CA THR A 235 0.24 1.42 18.85
C THR A 235 0.38 0.66 20.16
N SER A 236 1.46 0.89 20.94
CA SER A 236 1.71 0.22 22.22
C SER A 236 0.64 0.51 23.27
N GLU A 237 -0.03 1.64 23.16
CA GLU A 237 -1.11 2.09 24.06
C GLU A 237 -2.33 2.50 23.25
N VAL A 238 -3.52 2.06 23.67
CA VAL A 238 -4.79 2.52 23.09
C VAL A 238 -5.21 3.81 23.78
N LYS A 239 -5.27 4.91 23.03
CA LYS A 239 -5.77 6.18 23.53
C LYS A 239 -7.30 6.17 23.51
N PHE A 240 -7.91 5.69 24.60
CA PHE A 240 -9.37 5.52 24.67
C PHE A 240 -10.17 6.83 24.57
N ASP A 241 -9.54 7.99 24.72
CA ASP A 241 -10.17 9.29 24.51
C ASP A 241 -10.34 9.62 23.00
N ASP A 242 -9.60 8.93 22.14
CA ASP A 242 -9.75 9.00 20.68
C ASP A 242 -10.98 8.23 20.18
N TYR A 243 -11.71 7.57 21.08
CA TYR A 243 -12.88 6.76 20.76
C TYR A 243 -14.15 7.24 21.46
N GLU A 244 -15.27 7.17 20.73
CA GLU A 244 -16.60 7.19 21.31
C GLU A 244 -16.86 5.82 21.94
N LYS A 245 -17.24 5.81 23.23
CA LYS A 245 -17.53 4.61 24.02
C LYS A 245 -19.03 4.36 23.98
N LEU A 246 -19.45 3.36 23.24
CA LEU A 246 -20.87 3.07 23.04
C LEU A 246 -21.36 2.03 24.05
N PRO A 247 -22.57 2.18 24.63
CA PRO A 247 -23.13 1.20 25.56
C PRO A 247 -23.52 -0.09 24.85
N VAL A 248 -23.65 -1.19 25.61
CA VAL A 248 -24.22 -2.43 25.11
C VAL A 248 -25.69 -2.18 24.70
N ASN A 249 -26.00 -2.41 23.44
CA ASN A 249 -27.37 -2.34 22.96
C ASN A 249 -28.12 -3.64 23.34
N ARG A 250 -28.87 -3.61 24.45
CA ARG A 250 -29.64 -4.77 24.95
C ARG A 250 -30.83 -5.17 24.07
N GLN A 251 -31.14 -4.39 23.00
CA GLN A 251 -32.27 -4.70 22.12
C GLN A 251 -31.94 -5.69 20.99
N SER A 252 -30.68 -6.04 20.76
CA SER A 252 -30.28 -6.98 19.69
C SER A 252 -30.17 -8.46 20.11
N SER A 253 -30.58 -8.82 21.33
CA SER A 253 -30.47 -10.21 21.83
C SER A 253 -31.63 -11.14 21.44
N LYS A 254 -32.52 -10.75 20.51
CA LYS A 254 -33.38 -11.73 19.86
C LYS A 254 -32.57 -12.40 18.73
N ALA A 255 -31.98 -13.56 19.06
CA ALA A 255 -31.40 -14.44 18.06
C ALA A 255 -32.43 -14.71 16.94
N PRO A 256 -32.01 -14.73 15.66
CA PRO A 256 -32.90 -15.20 14.60
C PRO A 256 -33.25 -16.64 14.88
N THR A 257 -34.53 -16.87 15.17
CA THR A 257 -35.11 -18.20 15.25
C THR A 257 -35.05 -18.83 13.86
N SER A 258 -34.37 -19.98 13.79
CA SER A 258 -34.41 -20.99 12.73
C SER A 258 -33.87 -20.62 11.36
N CYS A 259 -32.74 -21.22 10.99
CA CYS A 259 -32.46 -21.57 9.60
C CYS A 259 -33.55 -22.56 9.13
N PRO A 260 -34.20 -22.33 8.00
CA PRO A 260 -34.92 -23.42 7.31
C PRO A 260 -33.90 -24.40 6.73
N ALA A 261 -34.24 -25.68 6.84
CA ALA A 261 -33.48 -26.83 6.38
C ALA A 261 -33.32 -26.85 4.85
#